data_1175af601995c34756acb0ddd3a7b4cb
#
_entry.id   1175af601995c34756acb0ddd3a7b4cb
#
_cell.length_a   1.000
_cell.length_b   1.000
_cell.length_c   1.000
_cell.angle_alpha   90.00
_cell.angle_beta   90.00
_cell.angle_gamma   90.00
#
_symmetry.space_group_name_H-M   'P 1'
#
loop_
_entity.id
_entity.type
_entity.pdbx_description
1 polymer ?
#
loop_
_entity_poly.entity_id
_entity_poly.type
_entity_poly.pdbx_seq_one_letter_code
_entity_poly.pdbx_strand_id
1 'polypeptide(L)'
;DAEPLEVEWRGFLDIDLADDFTFTIEGRGRFTLTLAGKKIIDSAGEDLSKEKPVTVELENGKIPLLATYSAPAAGAAELRLFWSSFDWQREPVPPMVLFHEPSDKAARESRSLRQGRELFARLRCVRCHSGIRSSETSMPELSIDAPSLLAAGKKFRPDWLARWIEDPRGIRKQATMPRLLHGTGSKENARDIAAWLASRGKPEKARSEAGPALIKKGGELFADLGCFNCHTLQQPAEAGGPSRMSLRKIGDKWHPRALEEFLLDPDRDYKWIRMGDLKLKATEAEALVAFLLS
;
A
#
# COMPACT_ATOMS: atom_id res chain seq x y z
N ASP A 1 0.58 29.36 -2.96
CA ASP A 1 1.91 29.01 -3.45
C ASP A 1 2.53 28.11 -2.38
N ALA A 2 2.90 26.88 -2.73
CA ALA A 2 3.60 26.00 -1.82
C ALA A 2 5.06 26.48 -1.72
N GLU A 3 5.57 26.63 -0.52
CA GLU A 3 7.00 26.90 -0.33
C GLU A 3 7.82 25.74 -0.92
N PRO A 4 8.97 26.02 -1.55
CA PRO A 4 9.82 24.96 -2.07
C PRO A 4 10.26 24.03 -0.93
N LEU A 5 10.32 22.73 -1.20
CA LEU A 5 10.77 21.74 -0.23
C LEU A 5 12.24 21.99 0.10
N GLU A 6 12.52 22.28 1.36
CA GLU A 6 13.88 22.34 1.90
C GLU A 6 14.11 21.22 2.91
N VAL A 7 15.25 20.54 2.79
CA VAL A 7 15.61 19.42 3.65
C VAL A 7 17.04 19.59 4.14
N GLU A 8 17.26 19.39 5.42
CA GLU A 8 18.58 19.30 6.03
C GLU A 8 18.76 17.93 6.69
N TRP A 9 19.86 17.26 6.39
CA TRP A 9 20.32 16.06 7.07
C TRP A 9 21.58 16.38 7.85
N ARG A 10 21.54 16.16 9.16
CA ARG A 10 22.66 16.34 10.06
C ARG A 10 22.93 15.07 10.85
N GLY A 11 24.16 14.63 10.83
CA GLY A 11 24.53 13.41 11.52
C GLY A 11 25.95 12.97 11.24
N PHE A 12 26.13 11.69 11.03
CA PHE A 12 27.42 11.07 10.80
C PHE A 12 27.32 10.05 9.67
N LEU A 13 28.37 9.95 8.88
CA LEU A 13 28.66 8.85 7.98
C LEU A 13 29.62 7.91 8.70
N ASP A 14 29.25 6.66 8.91
CA ASP A 14 30.08 5.66 9.58
C ASP A 14 30.93 4.91 8.54
N ILE A 15 32.23 4.99 8.67
CA ILE A 15 33.22 4.45 7.76
C ILE A 15 33.98 3.32 8.47
N ASP A 16 33.81 2.09 7.98
CA ASP A 16 34.46 0.91 8.56
C ASP A 16 35.96 0.83 8.23
N LEU A 17 36.32 1.22 7.01
CA LEU A 17 37.71 1.21 6.52
C LEU A 17 38.03 2.54 5.86
N ALA A 18 39.21 3.13 6.23
CA ALA A 18 39.73 4.33 5.60
C ALA A 18 40.02 4.05 4.11
N ASP A 19 39.47 4.88 3.22
CA ASP A 19 39.64 4.75 1.76
C ASP A 19 39.32 6.08 1.06
N ASP A 20 39.58 6.11 -0.24
CA ASP A 20 39.13 7.16 -1.16
C ASP A 20 37.69 6.91 -1.63
N PHE A 21 36.75 7.73 -1.15
CA PHE A 21 35.35 7.65 -1.51
C PHE A 21 35.01 8.65 -2.59
N THR A 22 34.42 8.18 -3.69
CA THR A 22 33.95 9.03 -4.77
C THR A 22 32.44 9.22 -4.69
N PHE A 23 32.00 10.46 -4.49
CA PHE A 23 30.57 10.82 -4.42
C PHE A 23 30.07 11.35 -5.75
N THR A 24 28.85 10.93 -6.12
CA THR A 24 28.09 11.45 -7.27
C THR A 24 26.64 11.68 -6.88
N ILE A 25 25.97 12.59 -7.58
CA ILE A 25 24.57 12.95 -7.33
C ILE A 25 23.74 12.80 -8.58
N GLU A 26 22.46 12.51 -8.41
CA GLU A 26 21.42 12.55 -9.46
C GLU A 26 20.21 13.30 -8.92
N GLY A 27 19.50 13.99 -9.79
CA GLY A 27 18.29 14.71 -9.43
C GLY A 27 18.29 16.13 -9.96
N ARG A 28 17.52 17.00 -9.31
CA ARG A 28 17.34 18.40 -9.69
C ARG A 28 17.19 19.29 -8.46
N GLY A 29 17.45 20.58 -8.58
CA GLY A 29 17.39 21.54 -7.50
C GLY A 29 18.80 21.92 -7.03
N ARG A 30 18.96 22.28 -5.76
CA ARG A 30 20.24 22.61 -5.16
C ARG A 30 20.60 21.59 -4.08
N PHE A 31 21.81 21.08 -4.11
CA PHE A 31 22.32 20.14 -3.13
C PHE A 31 23.71 20.55 -2.64
N THR A 32 23.91 20.50 -1.32
CA THR A 32 25.23 20.64 -0.70
C THR A 32 25.54 19.43 0.17
N LEU A 33 26.80 19.01 0.19
CA LEU A 33 27.30 17.99 1.09
C LEU A 33 28.58 18.45 1.76
N THR A 34 28.59 18.43 3.08
CA THR A 34 29.73 18.76 3.93
C THR A 34 30.11 17.54 4.77
N LEU A 35 31.33 17.06 4.66
CA LEU A 35 31.91 15.97 5.47
C LEU A 35 33.08 16.48 6.27
N ALA A 36 33.18 16.12 7.56
CA ALA A 36 34.19 16.58 8.48
C ALA A 36 34.40 18.12 8.47
N GLY A 37 33.32 18.89 8.28
CA GLY A 37 33.38 20.35 8.19
C GLY A 37 33.83 20.91 6.84
N LYS A 38 34.23 20.06 5.88
CA LYS A 38 34.64 20.48 4.53
C LYS A 38 33.48 20.28 3.55
N LYS A 39 33.05 21.35 2.88
CA LYS A 39 32.05 21.26 1.80
C LYS A 39 32.69 20.57 0.61
N ILE A 40 32.13 19.39 0.22
CA ILE A 40 32.63 18.57 -0.89
C ILE A 40 31.74 18.65 -2.11
N ILE A 41 30.45 18.92 -1.94
CA ILE A 41 29.52 19.17 -3.06
C ILE A 41 28.76 20.47 -2.79
N ASP A 42 28.64 21.34 -3.80
CA ASP A 42 27.74 22.50 -3.85
C ASP A 42 27.28 22.66 -5.30
N SER A 43 26.16 22.08 -5.63
CA SER A 43 25.67 21.98 -7.00
C SER A 43 24.22 22.40 -7.10
N ALA A 44 23.85 23.05 -8.20
CA ALA A 44 22.49 23.48 -8.46
C ALA A 44 22.16 23.38 -9.96
N GLY A 45 20.98 22.84 -10.29
CA GLY A 45 20.57 22.75 -11.69
C GLY A 45 19.34 21.87 -11.92
N GLU A 46 18.91 21.79 -13.16
CA GLU A 46 17.82 20.93 -13.61
C GLU A 46 18.24 19.46 -13.80
N ASP A 47 19.57 19.21 -13.79
CA ASP A 47 20.12 17.86 -13.94
C ASP A 47 21.48 17.79 -13.23
N LEU A 48 21.44 17.32 -11.98
CA LEU A 48 22.62 17.18 -11.13
C LEU A 48 23.52 16.00 -11.52
N SER A 49 23.06 15.10 -12.39
CA SER A 49 23.88 13.97 -12.88
C SER A 49 25.07 14.40 -13.75
N LYS A 50 25.06 15.66 -14.24
CA LYS A 50 26.15 16.25 -15.03
C LYS A 50 27.30 16.78 -14.18
N GLU A 51 27.13 16.82 -12.88
CA GLU A 51 28.18 17.25 -11.97
C GLU A 51 29.32 16.25 -11.95
N LYS A 52 30.54 16.78 -11.82
CA LYS A 52 31.72 15.91 -11.75
C LYS A 52 31.75 15.11 -10.44
N PRO A 53 32.16 13.83 -10.51
CA PRO A 53 32.43 13.05 -9.31
C PRO A 53 33.44 13.75 -8.39
N VAL A 54 33.22 13.67 -7.09
CA VAL A 54 34.11 14.25 -6.08
C VAL A 54 34.70 13.14 -5.24
N THR A 55 36.02 12.99 -5.25
CA THR A 55 36.73 12.00 -4.44
C THR A 55 37.27 12.66 -3.18
N VAL A 56 37.08 11.98 -2.05
CA VAL A 56 37.52 12.43 -0.72
C VAL A 56 38.09 11.25 0.03
N GLU A 57 39.26 11.41 0.59
CA GLU A 57 39.82 10.46 1.55
C GLU A 57 39.07 10.61 2.89
N LEU A 58 38.54 9.49 3.38
CA LEU A 58 37.81 9.43 4.65
C LEU A 58 38.48 8.40 5.56
N GLU A 59 38.71 8.83 6.80
CA GLU A 59 39.22 7.98 7.85
C GLU A 59 38.15 7.02 8.41
N ASN A 60 38.59 5.96 9.07
CA ASN A 60 37.70 5.06 9.81
C ASN A 60 36.99 5.81 10.94
N GLY A 61 35.69 5.51 11.12
CA GLY A 61 34.87 6.05 12.20
C GLY A 61 33.71 6.92 11.75
N LYS A 62 33.14 7.67 12.69
CA LYS A 62 31.97 8.51 12.44
C LYS A 62 32.39 9.88 11.93
N ILE A 63 32.22 10.11 10.66
CA ILE A 63 32.52 11.36 9.96
C ILE A 63 31.33 12.31 10.08
N PRO A 64 31.45 13.50 10.68
CA PRO A 64 30.36 14.48 10.73
C PRO A 64 29.84 14.81 9.34
N LEU A 65 28.54 14.72 9.16
CA LEU A 65 27.81 14.93 7.90
C LEU A 65 26.77 16.04 8.07
N LEU A 66 26.79 16.99 7.13
CA LEU A 66 25.71 17.94 6.90
C LEU A 66 25.38 17.96 5.42
N ALA A 67 24.14 17.63 5.07
CA ALA A 67 23.65 17.74 3.71
C ALA A 67 22.40 18.63 3.68
N THR A 68 22.29 19.48 2.65
CA THR A 68 21.10 20.31 2.43
C THR A 68 20.58 20.09 1.02
N TYR A 69 19.27 20.13 0.86
CA TYR A 69 18.61 20.05 -0.42
C TYR A 69 17.47 21.06 -0.49
N SER A 70 17.44 21.82 -1.57
CA SER A 70 16.34 22.71 -1.91
C SER A 70 15.77 22.25 -3.26
N ALA A 71 14.49 21.88 -3.26
CA ALA A 71 13.81 21.46 -4.48
C ALA A 71 13.68 22.61 -5.48
N PRO A 72 13.57 22.33 -6.80
CA PRO A 72 13.31 23.36 -7.78
C PRO A 72 11.92 23.95 -7.56
N ALA A 73 11.74 25.22 -7.97
CA ALA A 73 10.46 25.92 -7.85
C ALA A 73 9.31 25.25 -8.64
N ALA A 74 9.63 24.43 -9.63
CA ALA A 74 8.65 23.70 -10.43
C ALA A 74 9.16 22.28 -10.74
N GLY A 75 8.23 21.32 -10.83
CA GLY A 75 8.55 19.92 -11.11
C GLY A 75 8.69 19.06 -9.85
N ALA A 76 9.09 17.81 -10.05
CA ALA A 76 9.26 16.85 -8.94
C ALA A 76 10.55 17.13 -8.16
N ALA A 77 10.48 17.04 -6.83
CA ALA A 77 11.65 17.01 -5.97
C ALA A 77 12.31 15.63 -6.08
N GLU A 78 13.56 15.60 -6.56
CA GLU A 78 14.31 14.36 -6.76
C GLU A 78 15.78 14.58 -6.41
N LEU A 79 16.32 13.72 -5.53
CA LEU A 79 17.72 13.70 -5.17
C LEU A 79 18.15 12.26 -4.84
N ARG A 80 19.28 11.84 -5.38
CA ARG A 80 19.95 10.59 -5.03
C ARG A 80 21.44 10.87 -4.86
N LEU A 81 21.98 10.46 -3.72
CA LEU A 81 23.41 10.50 -3.44
C LEU A 81 24.00 9.10 -3.59
N PHE A 82 25.04 8.98 -4.36
CA PHE A 82 25.76 7.74 -4.60
C PHE A 82 27.20 7.87 -4.11
N TRP A 83 27.78 6.74 -3.80
CA TRP A 83 29.20 6.61 -3.51
C TRP A 83 29.80 5.39 -4.19
N SER A 84 31.12 5.37 -4.27
CA SER A 84 31.96 4.23 -4.65
C SER A 84 33.30 4.33 -3.96
N SER A 85 34.01 3.21 -3.87
CA SER A 85 35.41 3.18 -3.43
C SER A 85 36.22 2.28 -4.37
N PHE A 86 37.46 2.01 -4.02
CA PHE A 86 38.26 1.04 -4.75
C PHE A 86 37.67 -0.38 -4.68
N ASP A 87 37.05 -0.72 -3.55
CA ASP A 87 36.58 -2.08 -3.27
C ASP A 87 35.18 -2.38 -3.81
N TRP A 88 34.36 -1.36 -4.13
CA TRP A 88 32.99 -1.55 -4.68
C TRP A 88 32.58 -0.51 -5.70
N GLN A 89 31.64 -0.92 -6.53
CA GLN A 89 31.11 -0.06 -7.58
C GLN A 89 30.16 0.99 -7.02
N ARG A 90 29.80 1.96 -7.86
CA ARG A 90 28.85 3.01 -7.56
C ARG A 90 27.50 2.42 -7.11
N GLU A 91 27.10 2.80 -5.90
CA GLU A 91 25.80 2.45 -5.31
C GLU A 91 25.20 3.66 -4.55
N PRO A 92 23.88 3.69 -4.30
CA PRO A 92 23.30 4.68 -3.39
C PRO A 92 23.91 4.55 -2.00
N VAL A 93 24.19 5.69 -1.34
CA VAL A 93 24.67 5.66 0.06
C VAL A 93 23.66 4.91 0.92
N PRO A 94 24.04 3.76 1.53
CA PRO A 94 23.09 2.93 2.25
C PRO A 94 22.62 3.60 3.55
N PRO A 95 21.35 3.50 3.94
CA PRO A 95 20.86 4.08 5.19
C PRO A 95 21.57 3.56 6.45
N MET A 96 22.13 2.36 6.40
CA MET A 96 22.81 1.72 7.55
C MET A 96 24.13 2.37 7.95
N VAL A 97 24.72 3.15 7.07
CA VAL A 97 25.96 3.92 7.38
C VAL A 97 25.64 5.35 7.81
N LEU A 98 24.38 5.75 7.84
CA LEU A 98 23.94 7.08 8.22
C LEU A 98 23.40 7.09 9.66
N PHE A 99 24.05 7.85 10.53
CA PHE A 99 23.71 7.95 11.95
C PHE A 99 23.39 9.39 12.33
N HIS A 100 22.60 9.56 13.37
CA HIS A 100 22.34 10.85 14.00
C HIS A 100 22.61 10.76 15.50
N GLU A 101 22.84 11.92 16.12
CA GLU A 101 23.01 11.99 17.57
C GLU A 101 21.66 11.71 18.25
N PRO A 102 21.55 10.67 19.11
CA PRO A 102 20.27 10.31 19.75
C PRO A 102 19.71 11.43 20.65
N SER A 103 20.58 12.30 21.17
CA SER A 103 20.22 13.44 22.01
C SER A 103 19.74 14.67 21.20
N ASP A 104 19.88 14.66 19.88
CA ASP A 104 19.44 15.78 19.03
C ASP A 104 17.95 16.03 19.18
N LYS A 105 17.57 17.28 19.51
CA LYS A 105 16.18 17.68 19.73
C LYS A 105 15.34 17.52 18.46
N ALA A 106 15.88 17.95 17.31
CA ALA A 106 15.17 17.87 16.03
C ALA A 106 14.94 16.42 15.61
N ALA A 107 15.94 15.53 15.83
CA ALA A 107 15.80 14.10 15.57
C ALA A 107 14.72 13.44 16.44
N ARG A 108 14.62 13.84 17.72
CA ARG A 108 13.56 13.34 18.63
C ARG A 108 12.18 13.83 18.23
N GLU A 109 12.04 15.12 17.89
CA GLU A 109 10.78 15.69 17.41
C GLU A 109 10.35 15.04 16.11
N SER A 110 11.24 14.87 15.14
CA SER A 110 10.96 14.17 13.88
C SER A 110 10.56 12.71 14.10
N ARG A 111 11.18 12.02 15.07
CA ARG A 111 10.78 10.66 15.44
C ARG A 111 9.36 10.63 16.00
N SER A 112 9.00 11.55 16.88
CA SER A 112 7.66 11.64 17.45
C SER A 112 6.60 11.96 16.39
N LEU A 113 6.89 12.87 15.45
CA LEU A 113 6.01 13.18 14.32
C LEU A 113 5.80 11.97 13.41
N ARG A 114 6.88 11.25 13.06
CA ARG A 114 6.80 10.03 12.26
C ARG A 114 6.00 8.93 12.96
N GLN A 115 6.27 8.69 14.24
CA GLN A 115 5.50 7.71 15.03
C GLN A 115 4.03 8.11 15.12
N GLY A 116 3.73 9.40 15.33
CA GLY A 116 2.37 9.92 15.31
C GLY A 116 1.67 9.69 13.97
N ARG A 117 2.35 9.95 12.87
CA ARG A 117 1.85 9.69 11.50
C ARG A 117 1.57 8.20 11.28
N GLU A 118 2.49 7.31 11.66
CA GLU A 118 2.30 5.86 11.55
C GLU A 118 1.13 5.36 12.40
N LEU A 119 0.99 5.87 13.64
CA LEU A 119 -0.13 5.57 14.51
C LEU A 119 -1.44 6.07 13.92
N PHE A 120 -1.48 7.29 13.42
CA PHE A 120 -2.65 7.90 12.80
C PHE A 120 -3.13 7.11 11.58
N ALA A 121 -2.20 6.67 10.73
CA ALA A 121 -2.50 5.80 9.60
C ALA A 121 -2.97 4.41 10.05
N ARG A 122 -2.26 3.78 10.99
CA ARG A 122 -2.58 2.44 11.49
C ARG A 122 -3.93 2.37 12.21
N LEU A 123 -4.25 3.40 12.99
CA LEU A 123 -5.52 3.52 13.71
C LEU A 123 -6.64 4.05 12.81
N ARG A 124 -6.30 4.46 11.58
CA ARG A 124 -7.26 4.91 10.55
C ARG A 124 -8.14 6.08 10.98
N CYS A 125 -7.57 7.04 11.67
CA CYS A 125 -8.27 8.19 12.24
C CYS A 125 -9.04 9.01 11.17
N VAL A 126 -8.51 9.07 9.94
CA VAL A 126 -9.17 9.76 8.80
C VAL A 126 -10.49 9.15 8.35
N ARG A 127 -10.82 7.92 8.81
CA ARG A 127 -12.13 7.33 8.49
C ARG A 127 -13.29 8.03 9.18
N CYS A 128 -13.05 8.68 10.30
CA CYS A 128 -14.06 9.39 11.07
C CYS A 128 -13.79 10.88 11.16
N HIS A 129 -12.50 11.29 11.07
CA HIS A 129 -12.09 12.68 11.15
C HIS A 129 -11.70 13.22 9.78
N SER A 130 -12.42 14.26 9.32
CA SER A 130 -12.10 15.00 8.10
C SER A 130 -11.17 16.18 8.43
N GLY A 131 -10.51 16.75 7.42
CA GLY A 131 -9.72 17.98 7.55
C GLY A 131 -8.22 17.82 7.34
N ILE A 132 -7.68 16.59 7.40
CA ILE A 132 -6.34 16.34 6.91
C ILE A 132 -6.46 15.99 5.43
N ARG A 133 -6.01 16.87 4.56
CA ARG A 133 -5.89 16.57 3.13
C ARG A 133 -4.74 15.58 2.95
N SER A 134 -5.09 14.32 2.75
CA SER A 134 -4.15 13.40 2.12
C SER A 134 -4.07 13.79 0.65
N SER A 135 -2.99 14.40 0.21
CA SER A 135 -2.70 14.34 -1.22
C SER A 135 -2.42 12.86 -1.52
N GLU A 136 -3.01 12.30 -2.56
CA GLU A 136 -2.80 10.91 -2.95
C GLU A 136 -1.31 10.56 -3.14
N THR A 137 -0.48 11.58 -3.30
CA THR A 137 0.97 11.48 -3.51
C THR A 137 1.80 11.59 -2.24
N SER A 138 1.34 12.32 -1.19
CA SER A 138 2.16 12.59 -0.01
C SER A 138 1.95 11.61 1.14
N MET A 139 0.75 11.05 1.30
CA MET A 139 0.41 10.11 2.38
C MET A 139 -0.61 9.05 1.90
N PRO A 140 -0.24 8.18 0.98
CA PRO A 140 -1.14 7.15 0.45
C PRO A 140 -1.67 6.21 1.53
N GLU A 141 -0.94 6.03 2.63
CA GLU A 141 -1.35 5.25 3.79
C GLU A 141 -2.56 5.83 4.55
N LEU A 142 -2.88 7.10 4.33
CA LEU A 142 -4.08 7.76 4.88
C LEU A 142 -5.28 7.70 3.94
N SER A 143 -5.13 7.13 2.75
CA SER A 143 -6.23 7.00 1.81
C SER A 143 -7.38 6.15 2.37
N ILE A 144 -8.61 6.49 1.98
CA ILE A 144 -9.77 5.70 2.35
C ILE A 144 -9.75 4.40 1.57
N ASP A 145 -9.53 3.28 2.27
CA ASP A 145 -9.53 1.94 1.70
C ASP A 145 -10.86 1.19 1.86
N ALA A 146 -11.90 1.88 2.32
CA ALA A 146 -13.23 1.33 2.43
C ALA A 146 -13.90 1.29 1.05
N PRO A 147 -14.55 0.18 0.68
CA PRO A 147 -15.25 0.06 -0.58
C PRO A 147 -16.46 1.00 -0.63
N SER A 148 -16.79 1.47 -1.84
CA SER A 148 -18.02 2.25 -2.06
C SER A 148 -19.25 1.42 -1.74
N LEU A 149 -20.19 1.99 -0.98
CA LEU A 149 -21.46 1.38 -0.64
C LEU A 149 -22.62 1.77 -1.59
N LEU A 150 -22.35 2.62 -2.60
CA LEU A 150 -23.37 3.14 -3.51
C LEU A 150 -24.15 2.05 -4.25
N ALA A 151 -23.56 0.88 -4.49
CA ALA A 151 -24.20 -0.23 -5.15
C ALA A 151 -24.19 -1.50 -4.29
N ALA A 152 -24.27 -1.37 -2.98
CA ALA A 152 -24.16 -2.51 -2.07
C ALA A 152 -25.24 -3.57 -2.34
N GLY A 153 -26.48 -3.17 -2.60
CA GLY A 153 -27.58 -4.08 -2.93
C GLY A 153 -27.44 -4.78 -4.27
N LYS A 154 -26.71 -4.18 -5.25
CA LYS A 154 -26.37 -4.84 -6.49
C LYS A 154 -25.32 -5.94 -6.28
N LYS A 155 -24.38 -5.72 -5.35
CA LYS A 155 -23.19 -6.56 -5.17
C LYS A 155 -23.37 -7.67 -4.16
N PHE A 156 -23.92 -7.35 -3.00
CA PHE A 156 -23.88 -8.23 -1.83
C PHE A 156 -25.28 -8.70 -1.42
N ARG A 157 -25.33 -9.93 -0.94
CA ARG A 157 -26.55 -10.50 -0.37
C ARG A 157 -26.86 -9.87 1.00
N PRO A 158 -28.13 -9.54 1.29
CA PRO A 158 -28.51 -8.85 2.55
C PRO A 158 -28.09 -9.61 3.81
N ASP A 159 -28.26 -10.93 3.82
CA ASP A 159 -27.89 -11.76 4.97
C ASP A 159 -26.39 -11.76 5.24
N TRP A 160 -25.57 -11.70 4.19
CA TRP A 160 -24.13 -11.56 4.33
C TRP A 160 -23.78 -10.17 4.85
N LEU A 161 -24.41 -9.11 4.32
CA LEU A 161 -24.20 -7.74 4.80
C LEU A 161 -24.52 -7.63 6.28
N ALA A 162 -25.64 -8.20 6.76
CA ALA A 162 -26.03 -8.16 8.16
C ALA A 162 -24.96 -8.83 9.03
N ARG A 163 -24.50 -10.02 8.68
CA ARG A 163 -23.45 -10.73 9.42
C ARG A 163 -22.12 -9.97 9.42
N TRP A 164 -21.78 -9.37 8.26
CA TRP A 164 -20.55 -8.59 8.13
C TRP A 164 -20.57 -7.31 8.97
N ILE A 165 -21.69 -6.61 9.04
CA ILE A 165 -21.87 -5.39 9.85
C ILE A 165 -21.87 -5.72 11.35
N GLU A 166 -22.50 -6.83 11.73
CA GLU A 166 -22.55 -7.28 13.11
C GLU A 166 -21.16 -7.66 13.64
N ASP A 167 -20.44 -8.52 12.93
CA ASP A 167 -19.11 -8.99 13.36
C ASP A 167 -18.18 -9.26 12.14
N PRO A 168 -17.47 -8.25 11.63
CA PRO A 168 -16.57 -8.41 10.50
C PRO A 168 -15.45 -9.42 10.78
N ARG A 169 -14.92 -9.44 12.02
CA ARG A 169 -13.81 -10.32 12.40
C ARG A 169 -14.23 -11.76 12.64
N GLY A 170 -15.48 -12.00 13.00
CA GLY A 170 -16.06 -13.33 13.05
C GLY A 170 -16.15 -14.00 11.68
N ILE A 171 -16.31 -13.20 10.60
CA ILE A 171 -16.28 -13.72 9.21
C ILE A 171 -14.84 -13.80 8.69
N ARG A 172 -14.03 -12.78 8.95
CA ARG A 172 -12.64 -12.69 8.50
C ARG A 172 -11.76 -12.12 9.61
N LYS A 173 -10.89 -12.94 10.20
CA LYS A 173 -10.02 -12.56 11.33
C LYS A 173 -9.21 -11.28 11.08
N GLN A 174 -8.73 -11.05 9.85
CA GLN A 174 -7.98 -9.87 9.46
C GLN A 174 -8.85 -8.72 8.92
N ALA A 175 -10.17 -8.72 9.18
CA ALA A 175 -11.03 -7.63 8.76
C ALA A 175 -10.57 -6.31 9.39
N THR A 176 -10.40 -5.29 8.54
CA THR A 176 -10.01 -3.93 8.96
C THR A 176 -11.21 -3.08 9.36
N MET A 177 -12.41 -3.47 8.93
CA MET A 177 -13.65 -2.87 9.40
C MET A 177 -13.82 -3.14 10.90
N PRO A 178 -13.98 -2.10 11.75
CA PRO A 178 -14.21 -2.28 13.16
C PRO A 178 -15.61 -2.84 13.42
N ARG A 179 -15.77 -3.57 14.52
CA ARG A 179 -17.08 -3.89 15.05
C ARG A 179 -17.63 -2.64 15.76
N LEU A 180 -18.70 -2.07 15.23
CA LEU A 180 -19.32 -0.84 15.77
C LEU A 180 -20.56 -1.11 16.60
N LEU A 181 -21.23 -2.24 16.38
CA LEU A 181 -22.46 -2.60 17.07
C LEU A 181 -22.15 -3.51 18.26
N HIS A 182 -22.55 -3.09 19.45
CA HIS A 182 -22.34 -3.79 20.70
C HIS A 182 -23.64 -3.89 21.51
N GLY A 183 -23.74 -4.89 22.38
CA GLY A 183 -24.86 -5.07 23.31
C GLY A 183 -26.10 -5.72 22.68
N THR A 184 -27.19 -5.68 23.46
CA THR A 184 -28.51 -6.20 23.06
C THR A 184 -29.06 -5.36 21.90
N GLY A 185 -29.56 -6.01 20.83
CA GLY A 185 -30.06 -5.31 19.64
C GLY A 185 -29.04 -5.12 18.52
N SER A 186 -27.73 -5.46 18.73
CA SER A 186 -26.71 -5.30 17.69
C SER A 186 -27.04 -6.07 16.41
N LYS A 187 -27.69 -7.24 16.53
CA LYS A 187 -28.09 -8.09 15.42
C LYS A 187 -29.25 -7.50 14.62
N GLU A 188 -30.25 -6.94 15.31
CA GLU A 188 -31.37 -6.23 14.68
C GLU A 188 -30.86 -4.99 13.95
N ASN A 189 -30.06 -4.16 14.60
CA ASN A 189 -29.48 -2.96 14.01
C ASN A 189 -28.64 -3.29 12.78
N ALA A 190 -27.87 -4.39 12.82
CA ALA A 190 -27.09 -4.84 11.65
C ALA A 190 -27.98 -5.24 10.48
N ARG A 191 -29.12 -5.91 10.76
CA ARG A 191 -30.11 -6.26 9.73
C ARG A 191 -30.78 -5.03 9.11
N ASP A 192 -31.14 -4.04 9.93
CA ASP A 192 -31.74 -2.80 9.46
C ASP A 192 -30.79 -2.01 8.56
N ILE A 193 -29.52 -1.89 8.97
CA ILE A 193 -28.48 -1.26 8.14
C ILE A 193 -28.29 -2.07 6.83
N ALA A 194 -28.23 -3.40 6.91
CA ALA A 194 -28.10 -4.26 5.73
C ALA A 194 -29.29 -4.13 4.77
N ALA A 195 -30.51 -4.05 5.30
CA ALA A 195 -31.73 -3.84 4.49
C ALA A 195 -31.70 -2.49 3.77
N TRP A 196 -31.28 -1.44 4.47
CA TRP A 196 -31.12 -0.13 3.86
C TRP A 196 -30.04 -0.11 2.78
N LEU A 197 -28.88 -0.73 3.02
CA LEU A 197 -27.83 -0.86 2.02
C LEU A 197 -28.27 -1.70 0.82
N ALA A 198 -29.00 -2.79 1.06
CA ALA A 198 -29.56 -3.65 0.00
C ALA A 198 -30.56 -2.92 -0.89
N SER A 199 -31.26 -1.91 -0.36
CA SER A 199 -32.14 -1.06 -1.17
C SER A 199 -31.40 -0.15 -2.16
N ARG A 200 -30.06 -0.01 -2.00
CA ARG A 200 -29.19 0.82 -2.85
C ARG A 200 -28.69 0.03 -4.07
N GLY A 201 -29.60 -0.29 -4.96
CA GLY A 201 -29.34 -1.02 -6.18
C GLY A 201 -30.00 -2.39 -6.18
N LYS A 202 -30.43 -2.82 -7.35
CA LYS A 202 -31.04 -4.15 -7.53
C LYS A 202 -30.01 -5.11 -8.11
N PRO A 203 -29.97 -6.38 -7.66
CA PRO A 203 -29.11 -7.38 -8.27
C PRO A 203 -29.51 -7.63 -9.71
N GLU A 204 -28.54 -7.74 -10.59
CA GLU A 204 -28.75 -8.18 -11.95
C GLU A 204 -28.78 -9.70 -12.01
N LYS A 205 -29.54 -10.24 -12.97
CA LYS A 205 -29.57 -11.69 -13.24
C LYS A 205 -28.22 -12.17 -13.78
N ALA A 206 -27.85 -13.40 -13.47
CA ALA A 206 -26.76 -14.08 -14.14
C ALA A 206 -26.96 -14.05 -15.66
N ARG A 207 -25.87 -14.07 -16.44
CA ARG A 207 -25.97 -14.06 -17.92
C ARG A 207 -26.59 -15.34 -18.46
N SER A 208 -26.20 -16.46 -17.85
CA SER A 208 -26.74 -17.79 -18.24
C SER A 208 -26.98 -18.65 -17.01
N GLU A 209 -27.73 -19.72 -17.21
CA GLU A 209 -27.84 -20.78 -16.20
C GLU A 209 -26.55 -21.62 -16.17
N ALA A 210 -26.11 -21.96 -14.95
CA ALA A 210 -24.89 -22.71 -14.73
C ALA A 210 -25.08 -24.20 -15.08
N GLY A 211 -24.96 -24.53 -16.36
CA GLY A 211 -24.96 -25.92 -16.81
C GLY A 211 -23.63 -26.65 -16.51
N PRO A 212 -23.65 -28.02 -16.51
CA PRO A 212 -22.47 -28.83 -16.16
C PRO A 212 -21.21 -28.51 -16.98
N ALA A 213 -21.37 -28.19 -18.26
CA ALA A 213 -20.28 -27.85 -19.16
C ALA A 213 -19.60 -26.53 -18.77
N LEU A 214 -20.39 -25.53 -18.36
CA LEU A 214 -19.91 -24.23 -17.94
C LEU A 214 -19.18 -24.35 -16.59
N ILE A 215 -19.73 -25.13 -15.66
CA ILE A 215 -19.11 -25.42 -14.35
C ILE A 215 -17.75 -26.11 -14.55
N LYS A 216 -17.70 -27.14 -15.41
CA LYS A 216 -16.46 -27.84 -15.73
C LYS A 216 -15.40 -26.90 -16.30
N LYS A 217 -15.77 -26.08 -17.28
CA LYS A 217 -14.87 -25.08 -17.87
C LYS A 217 -14.36 -24.08 -16.83
N GLY A 218 -15.21 -23.65 -15.89
CA GLY A 218 -14.81 -22.76 -14.79
C GLY A 218 -13.79 -23.40 -13.85
N GLY A 219 -13.94 -24.71 -13.55
CA GLY A 219 -12.97 -25.46 -12.76
C GLY A 219 -11.61 -25.61 -13.44
N GLU A 220 -11.61 -25.87 -14.75
CA GLU A 220 -10.38 -25.90 -15.56
C GLU A 220 -9.68 -24.54 -15.55
N LEU A 221 -10.41 -23.45 -15.81
CA LEU A 221 -9.89 -22.09 -15.74
C LEU A 221 -9.35 -21.72 -14.34
N PHE A 222 -10.03 -22.15 -13.27
CA PHE A 222 -9.59 -21.91 -11.90
C PHE A 222 -8.22 -22.53 -11.62
N ALA A 223 -7.97 -23.72 -12.20
CA ALA A 223 -6.69 -24.41 -12.11
C ALA A 223 -5.63 -23.75 -13.00
N ASP A 224 -5.93 -23.53 -14.28
CA ASP A 224 -4.99 -23.02 -15.28
C ASP A 224 -4.50 -21.62 -14.97
N LEU A 225 -5.37 -20.75 -14.44
CA LEU A 225 -5.03 -19.40 -14.02
C LEU A 225 -4.34 -19.34 -12.63
N GLY A 226 -4.18 -20.48 -11.98
CA GLY A 226 -3.49 -20.57 -10.68
C GLY A 226 -4.23 -19.92 -9.51
N CYS A 227 -5.56 -19.82 -9.56
CA CYS A 227 -6.36 -19.20 -8.50
C CYS A 227 -6.15 -19.87 -7.14
N PHE A 228 -5.87 -21.17 -7.11
CA PHE A 228 -5.61 -21.95 -5.90
C PHE A 228 -4.28 -21.57 -5.20
N ASN A 229 -3.39 -20.82 -5.83
CA ASN A 229 -2.18 -20.33 -5.17
C ASN A 229 -2.51 -19.37 -4.02
N CYS A 230 -3.58 -18.59 -4.18
CA CYS A 230 -4.04 -17.61 -3.19
C CYS A 230 -5.38 -18.00 -2.54
N HIS A 231 -6.16 -18.90 -3.17
CA HIS A 231 -7.50 -19.29 -2.74
C HIS A 231 -7.62 -20.77 -2.40
N THR A 232 -8.57 -21.11 -1.55
CA THR A 232 -8.98 -22.50 -1.29
C THR A 232 -10.51 -22.62 -1.37
N LEU A 233 -11.00 -23.77 -1.83
CA LEU A 233 -12.42 -24.10 -1.84
C LEU A 233 -12.84 -24.82 -0.55
N GLN A 234 -11.88 -25.22 0.28
CA GLN A 234 -12.10 -25.86 1.58
C GLN A 234 -12.08 -24.84 2.72
N GLN A 235 -12.48 -25.27 3.92
CA GLN A 235 -12.20 -24.47 5.11
C GLN A 235 -10.67 -24.33 5.28
N PRO A 236 -10.19 -23.14 5.72
CA PRO A 236 -8.78 -23.00 6.05
C PRO A 236 -8.42 -24.05 7.11
N ALA A 237 -7.37 -24.83 6.85
CA ALA A 237 -6.81 -25.71 7.87
C ALA A 237 -6.37 -24.84 9.08
N GLU A 238 -6.74 -25.23 10.28
CA GLU A 238 -6.22 -24.60 11.48
C GLU A 238 -4.72 -24.91 11.54
N ALA A 239 -3.91 -23.86 11.57
CA ALA A 239 -2.48 -23.82 11.79
C ALA A 239 -1.53 -24.43 10.72
N GLY A 240 -0.63 -23.62 10.19
CA GLY A 240 0.70 -23.99 9.69
C GLY A 240 0.95 -23.93 8.19
N GLY A 241 -0.04 -23.64 7.37
CA GLY A 241 0.16 -23.45 5.92
C GLY A 241 0.07 -21.98 5.48
N PRO A 242 0.46 -21.63 4.25
CA PRO A 242 0.25 -20.30 3.71
C PRO A 242 -1.24 -19.96 3.78
N SER A 243 -1.55 -18.78 4.35
CA SER A 243 -2.93 -18.32 4.60
C SER A 243 -3.65 -18.04 3.30
N ARG A 244 -4.23 -19.09 2.68
CA ARG A 244 -5.09 -18.96 1.50
C ARG A 244 -6.49 -18.49 1.92
N MET A 245 -7.07 -17.59 1.12
CA MET A 245 -8.43 -17.14 1.35
C MET A 245 -9.44 -18.21 0.89
N SER A 246 -10.31 -18.65 1.82
CA SER A 246 -11.37 -19.59 1.45
C SER A 246 -12.46 -18.91 0.63
N LEU A 247 -12.83 -19.52 -0.49
CA LEU A 247 -13.96 -19.14 -1.36
C LEU A 247 -15.22 -19.99 -1.12
N ARG A 248 -15.18 -20.92 -0.16
CA ARG A 248 -16.29 -21.87 0.09
C ARG A 248 -17.66 -21.18 0.27
N LYS A 249 -17.67 -19.99 0.85
CA LYS A 249 -18.89 -19.21 1.10
C LYS A 249 -18.98 -17.98 0.20
N ILE A 250 -18.39 -18.01 -0.98
CA ILE A 250 -18.40 -16.86 -1.87
C ILE A 250 -19.83 -16.54 -2.34
N GLY A 251 -20.66 -17.57 -2.54
CA GLY A 251 -22.07 -17.44 -2.91
C GLY A 251 -22.94 -16.83 -1.81
N ASP A 252 -22.54 -16.95 -0.53
CA ASP A 252 -23.23 -16.25 0.56
C ASP A 252 -23.07 -14.73 0.46
N LYS A 253 -21.95 -14.28 -0.10
CA LYS A 253 -21.58 -12.87 -0.17
C LYS A 253 -22.08 -12.17 -1.41
N TRP A 254 -21.85 -12.76 -2.58
CA TRP A 254 -22.01 -12.08 -3.84
C TRP A 254 -23.27 -12.49 -4.60
N HIS A 255 -23.90 -11.54 -5.29
CA HIS A 255 -24.76 -11.86 -6.40
C HIS A 255 -23.93 -12.30 -7.62
N PRO A 256 -24.41 -13.28 -8.42
CA PRO A 256 -23.61 -13.87 -9.49
C PRO A 256 -23.05 -12.86 -10.48
N ARG A 257 -23.86 -11.94 -10.96
CA ARG A 257 -23.44 -10.91 -11.91
C ARG A 257 -22.40 -9.95 -11.34
N ALA A 258 -22.55 -9.60 -10.06
CA ALA A 258 -21.58 -8.72 -9.40
C ALA A 258 -20.24 -9.43 -9.13
N LEU A 259 -20.24 -10.73 -8.89
CA LEU A 259 -19.01 -11.51 -8.81
C LEU A 259 -18.30 -11.58 -10.16
N GLU A 260 -19.05 -11.72 -11.26
CA GLU A 260 -18.50 -11.65 -12.62
C GLU A 260 -17.84 -10.28 -12.90
N GLU A 261 -18.52 -9.19 -12.59
CA GLU A 261 -18.00 -7.84 -12.74
C GLU A 261 -16.72 -7.61 -11.89
N PHE A 262 -16.69 -8.17 -10.69
CA PHE A 262 -15.51 -8.12 -9.84
C PHE A 262 -14.33 -8.91 -10.41
N LEU A 263 -14.56 -10.08 -11.00
CA LEU A 263 -13.50 -10.88 -11.64
C LEU A 263 -12.92 -10.20 -12.88
N LEU A 264 -13.75 -9.43 -13.60
CA LEU A 264 -13.32 -8.68 -14.79
C LEU A 264 -12.51 -7.42 -14.47
N ASP A 265 -12.76 -6.81 -13.30
CA ASP A 265 -12.13 -5.54 -12.91
C ASP A 265 -12.04 -5.46 -11.37
N PRO A 266 -11.08 -6.20 -10.75
CA PRO A 266 -10.99 -6.33 -9.30
C PRO A 266 -10.67 -5.04 -8.56
N ASP A 267 -9.90 -4.13 -9.17
CA ASP A 267 -9.41 -2.89 -8.56
C ASP A 267 -10.40 -1.72 -8.69
N ARG A 268 -11.42 -1.83 -9.53
CA ARG A 268 -12.47 -0.80 -9.70
C ARG A 268 -13.07 -0.32 -8.37
N ASP A 269 -13.40 -1.27 -7.50
CA ASP A 269 -14.05 -0.99 -6.22
C ASP A 269 -13.07 -1.01 -5.03
N TYR A 270 -11.88 -1.55 -5.21
CA TYR A 270 -10.89 -1.78 -4.16
C TYR A 270 -9.49 -1.42 -4.65
N LYS A 271 -9.13 -0.14 -4.61
CA LYS A 271 -7.84 0.40 -5.12
C LYS A 271 -6.59 -0.32 -4.57
N TRP A 272 -6.69 -0.98 -3.41
CA TRP A 272 -5.57 -1.69 -2.75
C TRP A 272 -5.77 -3.20 -2.71
N ILE A 273 -6.51 -3.74 -3.68
CA ILE A 273 -6.71 -5.18 -3.76
C ILE A 273 -5.41 -5.88 -4.14
N ARG A 274 -5.17 -7.03 -3.48
CA ARG A 274 -4.00 -7.87 -3.80
C ARG A 274 -4.27 -8.85 -4.94
N MET A 275 -5.52 -9.03 -5.32
CA MET A 275 -5.90 -9.86 -6.45
C MET A 275 -5.54 -9.10 -7.74
N GLY A 276 -4.67 -9.70 -8.56
CA GLY A 276 -4.30 -9.12 -9.85
C GLY A 276 -5.45 -9.14 -10.84
N ASP A 277 -5.45 -8.20 -11.77
CA ASP A 277 -6.32 -8.22 -12.93
C ASP A 277 -5.79 -9.26 -13.94
N LEU A 278 -6.52 -10.36 -14.06
CA LEU A 278 -6.15 -11.50 -14.92
C LEU A 278 -6.56 -11.29 -16.39
N LYS A 279 -7.10 -10.13 -16.75
CA LYS A 279 -7.55 -9.79 -18.13
C LYS A 279 -8.52 -10.81 -18.73
N LEU A 280 -9.44 -11.28 -17.88
CA LEU A 280 -10.42 -12.30 -18.25
C LEU A 280 -11.37 -11.77 -19.34
N LYS A 281 -11.76 -12.67 -20.26
CA LYS A 281 -12.91 -12.46 -21.14
C LYS A 281 -14.20 -12.64 -20.37
N ALA A 282 -15.28 -11.99 -20.81
CA ALA A 282 -16.59 -12.11 -20.16
C ALA A 282 -17.06 -13.58 -20.03
N THR A 283 -16.80 -14.41 -21.04
CA THR A 283 -17.16 -15.84 -21.03
C THR A 283 -16.31 -16.67 -20.06
N GLU A 284 -15.09 -16.25 -19.76
CA GLU A 284 -14.20 -16.88 -18.79
C GLU A 284 -14.63 -16.54 -17.36
N ALA A 285 -14.95 -15.26 -17.12
CA ALA A 285 -15.48 -14.80 -15.84
C ALA A 285 -16.81 -15.47 -15.51
N GLU A 286 -17.70 -15.61 -16.50
CA GLU A 286 -18.97 -16.32 -16.37
C GLU A 286 -18.79 -17.79 -15.98
N ALA A 287 -17.85 -18.50 -16.63
CA ALA A 287 -17.53 -19.89 -16.31
C ALA A 287 -16.95 -20.03 -14.90
N LEU A 288 -16.04 -19.13 -14.50
CA LEU A 288 -15.49 -19.09 -13.14
C LEU A 288 -16.59 -18.86 -12.09
N VAL A 289 -17.52 -17.94 -12.35
CA VAL A 289 -18.66 -17.69 -11.44
C VAL A 289 -19.54 -18.93 -11.34
N ALA A 290 -19.85 -19.60 -12.45
CA ALA A 290 -20.63 -20.83 -12.45
C ALA A 290 -19.97 -21.92 -11.58
N PHE A 291 -18.66 -22.09 -11.68
CA PHE A 291 -17.88 -23.02 -10.87
C PHE A 291 -17.84 -22.63 -9.39
N LEU A 292 -17.60 -21.36 -9.08
CA LEU A 292 -17.48 -20.88 -7.71
C LEU A 292 -18.80 -20.89 -6.94
N LEU A 293 -19.93 -20.90 -7.64
CA LEU A 293 -21.27 -20.92 -7.04
C LEU A 293 -21.95 -22.30 -7.09
N SER A 294 -21.31 -23.30 -7.73
CA SER A 294 -21.77 -24.71 -7.72
C SER A 294 -21.30 -25.44 -6.43
#